data_7495c2e5c9a177ee86bc11009c360699
#
_entry.id   7495c2e5c9a177ee86bc11009c360699
#
_cell.length_a   1.000
_cell.length_b   1.000
_cell.length_c   1.000
_cell.angle_alpha   90.00
_cell.angle_beta   90.00
_cell.angle_gamma   90.00
#
_symmetry.space_group_name_H-M   'P 1'
#
loop_
_entity.id
_entity.type
_entity.pdbx_description
1 polymer ?
#
loop_
_entity_poly.entity_id
_entity_poly.type
_entity_poly.pdbx_seq_one_letter_code
_entity_poly.pdbx_strand_id
1 'polypeptide(L)'
;YVKLPAHNVLKLPNNVDFDTAAMVEPSAVVAHGFYRTNMKPGATVAVIGCGSIGLLALQWAKIFGAAKTIAIDIDPNKLEIAKTLGVDYTINSKEKSLNEVIKKLPYNIDVAVESAGSPYTIGQVLTLPSKGGEVLLLGIPYSDIEINREHFEKILRNELNVIGSWNGLSAPFPGEEWHASLHYMSTGKIKVHAMISDYLDLAQGPETFDAIVNNKKHFNKVIFHP
;
A
#
# COMPACT_ATOMS: atom_id res chain seq x y z
N TYR A 1 -19.83 -23.05 5.09
CA TYR A 1 -18.78 -24.03 4.74
C TYR A 1 -18.57 -24.04 3.23
N VAL A 2 -17.29 -24.16 2.82
CA VAL A 2 -16.89 -24.26 1.42
C VAL A 2 -15.94 -25.47 1.26
N LYS A 3 -15.99 -26.13 0.10
CA LYS A 3 -15.07 -27.21 -0.25
C LYS A 3 -14.04 -26.68 -1.24
N LEU A 4 -12.77 -26.71 -0.87
CA LEU A 4 -11.64 -26.28 -1.68
C LEU A 4 -10.57 -27.38 -1.75
N PRO A 5 -9.72 -27.41 -2.80
CA PRO A 5 -8.53 -28.23 -2.81
C PRO A 5 -7.60 -27.85 -1.63
N ALA A 6 -7.03 -28.84 -0.96
CA ALA A 6 -6.21 -28.62 0.24
C ALA A 6 -5.00 -27.70 -0.02
N HIS A 7 -4.43 -27.73 -1.22
CA HIS A 7 -3.31 -26.87 -1.60
C HIS A 7 -3.69 -25.39 -1.80
N ASN A 8 -5.00 -25.09 -1.86
CA ASN A 8 -5.51 -23.71 -1.92
C ASN A 8 -5.92 -23.17 -0.53
N VAL A 9 -5.56 -23.87 0.54
CA VAL A 9 -5.92 -23.49 1.91
C VAL A 9 -4.67 -23.23 2.72
N LEU A 10 -4.65 -22.10 3.41
CA LEU A 10 -3.59 -21.76 4.35
C LEU A 10 -4.16 -21.75 5.77
N LYS A 11 -3.56 -22.54 6.67
CA LYS A 11 -3.99 -22.62 8.07
C LYS A 11 -3.64 -21.33 8.81
N LEU A 12 -4.63 -20.74 9.49
CA LEU A 12 -4.42 -19.57 10.32
C LEU A 12 -3.70 -19.94 11.63
N PRO A 13 -2.74 -19.12 12.10
CA PRO A 13 -2.26 -19.17 13.48
C PRO A 13 -3.39 -18.92 14.47
N ASN A 14 -3.34 -19.55 15.64
CA ASN A 14 -4.41 -19.46 16.65
C ASN A 14 -4.64 -18.04 17.20
N ASN A 15 -3.66 -17.16 17.08
CA ASN A 15 -3.71 -15.77 17.52
C ASN A 15 -3.99 -14.77 16.40
N VAL A 16 -4.41 -15.25 15.23
CA VAL A 16 -4.86 -14.40 14.09
C VAL A 16 -6.37 -14.60 13.96
N ASP A 17 -7.14 -13.55 14.23
CA ASP A 17 -8.59 -13.55 14.03
C ASP A 17 -8.99 -13.46 12.57
N PHE A 18 -10.26 -13.68 12.26
CA PHE A 18 -10.75 -13.69 10.89
C PHE A 18 -10.69 -12.31 10.22
N ASP A 19 -10.86 -11.24 10.98
CA ASP A 19 -10.77 -9.86 10.45
C ASP A 19 -9.34 -9.54 10.02
N THR A 20 -8.37 -9.95 10.84
CA THR A 20 -6.96 -9.87 10.47
C THR A 20 -6.66 -10.77 9.27
N ALA A 21 -7.19 -11.99 9.24
CA ALA A 21 -6.98 -12.93 8.14
C ALA A 21 -7.56 -12.46 6.81
N ALA A 22 -8.65 -11.70 6.81
CA ALA A 22 -9.22 -11.08 5.60
C ALA A 22 -8.25 -10.09 4.91
N MET A 23 -7.19 -9.67 5.59
CA MET A 23 -6.16 -8.78 5.06
C MET A 23 -4.89 -9.51 4.58
N VAL A 24 -4.85 -10.84 4.65
CA VAL A 24 -3.67 -11.63 4.24
C VAL A 24 -3.41 -11.50 2.74
N GLU A 25 -4.46 -11.61 1.91
CA GLU A 25 -4.33 -11.47 0.45
C GLU A 25 -3.79 -10.09 0.05
N PRO A 26 -4.42 -8.96 0.42
CA PRO A 26 -3.87 -7.65 0.08
C PRO A 26 -2.48 -7.41 0.69
N SER A 27 -2.17 -8.00 1.83
CA SER A 27 -0.82 -7.95 2.40
C SER A 27 0.20 -8.74 1.56
N ALA A 28 -0.18 -9.90 1.04
CA ALA A 28 0.67 -10.69 0.14
C ALA A 28 0.95 -9.97 -1.18
N VAL A 29 -0.05 -9.26 -1.74
CA VAL A 29 0.14 -8.39 -2.92
C VAL A 29 1.24 -7.35 -2.68
N VAL A 30 1.20 -6.70 -1.52
CA VAL A 30 2.20 -5.68 -1.15
C VAL A 30 3.57 -6.31 -0.91
N ALA A 31 3.63 -7.43 -0.18
CA ALA A 31 4.89 -8.16 0.06
C ALA A 31 5.56 -8.56 -1.26
N HIS A 32 4.78 -9.08 -2.21
CA HIS A 32 5.26 -9.44 -3.53
C HIS A 32 5.88 -8.23 -4.25
N GLY A 33 5.24 -7.06 -4.18
CA GLY A 33 5.80 -5.84 -4.71
C GLY A 33 7.17 -5.51 -4.12
N PHE A 34 7.31 -5.56 -2.80
CA PHE A 34 8.59 -5.30 -2.14
C PHE A 34 9.66 -6.36 -2.46
N TYR A 35 9.31 -7.63 -2.66
CA TYR A 35 10.26 -8.66 -3.11
C TYR A 35 10.88 -8.35 -4.49
N ARG A 36 10.23 -7.53 -5.29
CA ARG A 36 10.73 -7.10 -6.61
C ARG A 36 11.66 -5.90 -6.54
N THR A 37 11.71 -5.19 -5.41
CA THR A 37 12.60 -4.05 -5.21
C THR A 37 14.00 -4.50 -4.77
N ASN A 38 14.99 -3.62 -4.98
CA ASN A 38 16.33 -3.78 -4.43
C ASN A 38 16.49 -2.93 -3.14
N MET A 39 15.39 -2.67 -2.43
CA MET A 39 15.40 -1.85 -1.24
C MET A 39 16.39 -2.38 -0.21
N LYS A 40 17.23 -1.49 0.31
CA LYS A 40 18.23 -1.83 1.33
C LYS A 40 17.77 -1.37 2.73
N PRO A 41 18.19 -2.07 3.79
CA PRO A 41 18.00 -1.57 5.15
C PRO A 41 18.55 -0.13 5.29
N GLY A 42 17.79 0.71 5.97
CA GLY A 42 18.10 2.13 6.13
C GLY A 42 17.43 3.05 5.08
N ALA A 43 16.76 2.50 4.09
CA ALA A 43 16.07 3.27 3.04
C ALA A 43 14.98 4.20 3.60
N THR A 44 14.74 5.29 2.87
CA THR A 44 13.55 6.14 3.03
C THR A 44 12.51 5.75 1.98
N VAL A 45 11.32 5.39 2.43
CA VAL A 45 10.21 4.95 1.57
C VAL A 45 9.06 5.96 1.62
N ALA A 46 8.64 6.45 0.46
CA ALA A 46 7.44 7.30 0.32
C ALA A 46 6.33 6.50 -0.36
N VAL A 47 5.10 6.61 0.15
CA VAL A 47 3.92 5.93 -0.39
C VAL A 47 2.86 6.96 -0.74
N ILE A 48 2.43 7.00 -2.00
CA ILE A 48 1.28 7.78 -2.48
C ILE A 48 0.03 6.91 -2.44
N GLY A 49 -1.00 7.41 -1.75
CA GLY A 49 -2.23 6.70 -1.46
C GLY A 49 -2.16 5.95 -0.13
N CYS A 50 -3.04 6.33 0.81
CA CYS A 50 -3.15 5.70 2.13
C CYS A 50 -4.44 4.89 2.25
N GLY A 51 -4.87 4.24 1.18
CA GLY A 51 -5.85 3.17 1.22
C GLY A 51 -5.26 1.89 1.84
N SER A 52 -6.01 0.79 1.81
CA SER A 52 -5.56 -0.48 2.41
C SER A 52 -4.19 -0.94 1.89
N ILE A 53 -3.95 -0.83 0.58
CA ILE A 53 -2.67 -1.22 -0.03
C ILE A 53 -1.53 -0.31 0.44
N GLY A 54 -1.74 1.02 0.43
CA GLY A 54 -0.69 1.95 0.84
C GLY A 54 -0.35 1.88 2.33
N LEU A 55 -1.36 1.69 3.19
CA LEU A 55 -1.13 1.49 4.63
C LEU A 55 -0.39 0.18 4.94
N LEU A 56 -0.66 -0.88 4.16
CA LEU A 56 0.13 -2.10 4.21
C LEU A 56 1.55 -1.87 3.69
N ALA A 57 1.71 -1.11 2.59
CA ALA A 57 3.02 -0.81 2.01
C ALA A 57 3.92 -0.05 3.00
N LEU A 58 3.37 0.89 3.77
CA LEU A 58 4.10 1.60 4.83
C LEU A 58 4.59 0.66 5.94
N GLN A 59 3.79 -0.34 6.31
CA GLN A 59 4.17 -1.35 7.30
C GLN A 59 5.20 -2.34 6.74
N TRP A 60 4.99 -2.81 5.51
CA TRP A 60 5.96 -3.67 4.83
C TRP A 60 7.30 -2.98 4.61
N ALA A 61 7.30 -1.68 4.26
CA ALA A 61 8.55 -0.91 4.16
C ALA A 61 9.38 -1.01 5.46
N LYS A 62 8.74 -0.89 6.62
CA LYS A 62 9.43 -1.05 7.92
C LYS A 62 9.95 -2.46 8.14
N ILE A 63 9.19 -3.49 7.75
CA ILE A 63 9.59 -4.90 7.83
C ILE A 63 10.82 -5.15 6.95
N PHE A 64 10.89 -4.54 5.77
CA PHE A 64 12.05 -4.60 4.87
C PHE A 64 13.22 -3.72 5.31
N GLY A 65 13.10 -3.02 6.45
CA GLY A 65 14.21 -2.27 7.05
C GLY A 65 14.26 -0.79 6.66
N ALA A 66 13.15 -0.19 6.22
CA ALA A 66 13.11 1.26 6.01
C ALA A 66 13.40 2.01 7.32
N ALA A 67 14.34 2.94 7.28
CA ALA A 67 14.64 3.84 8.40
C ALA A 67 13.58 4.94 8.52
N LYS A 68 13.00 5.36 7.39
CA LYS A 68 11.96 6.39 7.33
C LYS A 68 10.84 5.98 6.39
N THR A 69 9.61 6.31 6.79
CA THR A 69 8.40 6.12 6.00
C THR A 69 7.63 7.43 5.87
N ILE A 70 7.15 7.73 4.67
CA ILE A 70 6.42 8.96 4.34
C ILE A 70 5.09 8.55 3.71
N ALA A 71 3.99 8.90 4.35
CA ALA A 71 2.63 8.70 3.83
C ALA A 71 2.16 9.97 3.11
N ILE A 72 1.66 9.83 1.89
CA ILE A 72 1.17 10.93 1.06
C ILE A 72 -0.26 10.59 0.64
N ASP A 73 -1.21 11.43 1.02
CA ASP A 73 -2.62 11.32 0.61
C ASP A 73 -3.27 12.70 0.56
N ILE A 74 -4.44 12.79 -0.05
CA ILE A 74 -5.29 13.99 -0.05
C ILE A 74 -6.29 14.00 1.10
N ASP A 75 -6.54 12.84 1.74
CA ASP A 75 -7.50 12.67 2.82
C ASP A 75 -6.78 12.71 4.19
N PRO A 76 -7.04 13.72 5.02
CA PRO A 76 -6.42 13.84 6.34
C PRO A 76 -6.77 12.66 7.26
N ASN A 77 -7.94 12.04 7.13
CA ASN A 77 -8.33 10.91 7.98
C ASN A 77 -7.44 9.68 7.71
N LYS A 78 -7.11 9.42 6.43
CA LYS A 78 -6.20 8.35 6.06
C LYS A 78 -4.77 8.61 6.55
N LEU A 79 -4.34 9.87 6.55
CA LEU A 79 -3.03 10.26 7.11
C LEU A 79 -3.00 10.08 8.63
N GLU A 80 -4.10 10.30 9.35
CA GLU A 80 -4.18 9.99 10.79
C GLU A 80 -4.06 8.48 11.04
N ILE A 81 -4.71 7.64 10.23
CA ILE A 81 -4.51 6.18 10.31
C ILE A 81 -3.03 5.83 10.10
N ALA A 82 -2.37 6.41 9.10
CA ALA A 82 -0.94 6.19 8.88
C ALA A 82 -0.08 6.57 10.09
N LYS A 83 -0.40 7.67 10.79
CA LYS A 83 0.28 8.06 12.04
C LYS A 83 0.09 7.01 13.13
N THR A 84 -1.13 6.48 13.32
CA THR A 84 -1.38 5.44 14.34
C THR A 84 -0.60 4.15 14.07
N LEU A 85 -0.30 3.88 12.79
CA LEU A 85 0.56 2.77 12.35
C LEU A 85 2.06 3.07 12.49
N GLY A 86 2.40 4.26 13.00
CA GLY A 86 3.78 4.64 13.32
C GLY A 86 4.58 5.11 12.11
N VAL A 87 3.94 5.70 11.11
CA VAL A 87 4.62 6.35 9.97
C VAL A 87 5.36 7.59 10.46
N ASP A 88 6.57 7.83 9.93
CA ASP A 88 7.44 8.91 10.40
C ASP A 88 6.97 10.29 9.94
N TYR A 89 6.46 10.40 8.70
CA TYR A 89 5.98 11.65 8.11
C TYR A 89 4.68 11.47 7.35
N THR A 90 3.81 12.47 7.43
CA THR A 90 2.57 12.52 6.64
C THR A 90 2.52 13.83 5.83
N ILE A 91 2.12 13.74 4.57
CA ILE A 91 1.99 14.88 3.66
C ILE A 91 0.59 14.87 3.07
N ASN A 92 -0.18 15.93 3.33
CA ASN A 92 -1.43 16.18 2.61
C ASN A 92 -1.09 16.90 1.29
N SER A 93 -1.15 16.17 0.19
CA SER A 93 -0.81 16.68 -1.14
C SER A 93 -1.87 17.61 -1.75
N LYS A 94 -3.03 17.72 -1.12
CA LYS A 94 -4.06 18.71 -1.47
C LYS A 94 -3.75 20.10 -0.92
N GLU A 95 -3.11 20.16 0.24
CA GLU A 95 -2.81 21.42 0.94
C GLU A 95 -1.45 22.00 0.56
N LYS A 96 -0.50 21.17 0.17
CA LYS A 96 0.89 21.57 -0.08
C LYS A 96 1.40 20.96 -1.38
N SER A 97 2.15 21.74 -2.12
CA SER A 97 2.89 21.22 -3.28
C SER A 97 3.84 20.11 -2.83
N LEU A 98 3.63 18.89 -3.36
CA LEU A 98 4.44 17.74 -3.01
C LEU A 98 5.92 17.98 -3.27
N ASN A 99 6.25 18.57 -4.42
CA ASN A 99 7.63 18.89 -4.80
C ASN A 99 8.30 19.86 -3.81
N GLU A 100 7.57 20.84 -3.28
CA GLU A 100 8.11 21.80 -2.31
C GLU A 100 8.34 21.15 -0.94
N VAL A 101 7.46 20.25 -0.54
CA VAL A 101 7.59 19.53 0.74
C VAL A 101 8.75 18.54 0.67
N ILE A 102 8.83 17.76 -0.41
CA ILE A 102 9.91 16.78 -0.61
C ILE A 102 11.29 17.45 -0.62
N LYS A 103 11.44 18.57 -1.29
CA LYS A 103 12.72 19.34 -1.32
C LYS A 103 13.17 19.81 0.07
N LYS A 104 12.26 19.96 1.01
CA LYS A 104 12.57 20.39 2.39
C LYS A 104 12.83 19.21 3.35
N LEU A 105 12.59 17.98 2.91
CA LEU A 105 12.92 16.81 3.73
C LEU A 105 14.45 16.69 3.85
N PRO A 106 14.96 16.39 5.04
CA PRO A 106 16.40 16.20 5.26
C PRO A 106 16.91 14.85 4.76
N TYR A 107 16.09 14.11 4.00
CA TYR A 107 16.37 12.76 3.52
C TYR A 107 16.09 12.66 2.02
N ASN A 108 16.88 11.84 1.34
CA ASN A 108 16.59 11.38 0.01
C ASN A 108 15.52 10.27 0.08
N ILE A 109 14.64 10.21 -0.91
CA ILE A 109 13.70 9.10 -1.06
C ILE A 109 14.37 8.04 -1.94
N ASP A 110 14.52 6.84 -1.38
CA ASP A 110 15.14 5.71 -2.08
C ASP A 110 14.10 4.89 -2.86
N VAL A 111 12.91 4.71 -2.28
CA VAL A 111 11.80 3.98 -2.91
C VAL A 111 10.52 4.81 -2.81
N ALA A 112 9.84 4.99 -3.92
CA ALA A 112 8.50 5.57 -3.97
C ALA A 112 7.49 4.53 -4.43
N VAL A 113 6.40 4.37 -3.66
CA VAL A 113 5.33 3.42 -3.95
C VAL A 113 4.09 4.18 -4.41
N GLU A 114 3.53 3.80 -5.54
CA GLU A 114 2.23 4.25 -6.03
C GLU A 114 1.17 3.20 -5.71
N SER A 115 0.15 3.56 -4.92
CA SER A 115 -0.92 2.66 -4.51
C SER A 115 -2.32 3.27 -4.60
N ALA A 116 -2.43 4.49 -5.11
CA ALA A 116 -3.72 5.17 -5.28
C ALA A 116 -4.43 4.76 -6.58
N GLY A 117 -3.68 4.32 -7.59
CA GLY A 117 -4.22 3.96 -8.91
C GLY A 117 -4.83 5.15 -9.66
N SER A 118 -4.43 6.35 -9.34
CA SER A 118 -4.87 7.54 -10.07
C SER A 118 -3.92 7.83 -11.24
N PRO A 119 -4.43 8.14 -12.43
CA PRO A 119 -3.59 8.57 -13.56
C PRO A 119 -2.65 9.73 -13.21
N TYR A 120 -3.10 10.62 -12.32
CA TYR A 120 -2.29 11.74 -11.84
C TYR A 120 -1.12 11.29 -10.95
N THR A 121 -1.37 10.39 -9.99
CA THR A 121 -0.35 9.95 -9.03
C THR A 121 0.72 9.06 -9.67
N ILE A 122 0.38 8.34 -10.75
CA ILE A 122 1.34 7.53 -11.53
C ILE A 122 2.42 8.42 -12.17
N GLY A 123 2.06 9.58 -12.69
CA GLY A 123 3.05 10.54 -13.16
C GLY A 123 3.81 11.21 -12.01
N GLN A 124 3.11 11.54 -10.93
CA GLN A 124 3.66 12.24 -9.79
C GLN A 124 4.69 11.41 -9.02
N VAL A 125 4.49 10.11 -8.86
CA VAL A 125 5.40 9.22 -8.14
C VAL A 125 6.82 9.21 -8.74
N LEU A 126 6.95 9.42 -10.04
CA LEU A 126 8.24 9.47 -10.74
C LEU A 126 9.12 10.65 -10.27
N THR A 127 8.52 11.66 -9.66
CA THR A 127 9.25 12.85 -9.17
C THR A 127 9.83 12.70 -7.78
N LEU A 128 9.45 11.63 -7.05
CA LEU A 128 9.79 11.47 -5.65
C LEU A 128 11.19 10.88 -5.41
N PRO A 129 11.59 9.79 -6.10
CA PRO A 129 12.86 9.16 -5.80
C PRO A 129 14.05 10.03 -6.20
N SER A 130 15.09 9.95 -5.40
CA SER A 130 16.40 10.51 -5.72
C SER A 130 17.09 9.73 -6.85
N LYS A 131 18.24 10.21 -7.29
CA LYS A 131 19.02 9.54 -8.35
C LYS A 131 19.37 8.10 -7.95
N GLY A 132 19.10 7.15 -8.85
CA GLY A 132 19.29 5.71 -8.64
C GLY A 132 18.21 5.07 -7.77
N GLY A 133 17.14 5.80 -7.42
CA GLY A 133 16.03 5.28 -6.64
C GLY A 133 15.06 4.42 -7.44
N GLU A 134 14.07 3.89 -6.74
CA GLU A 134 13.08 2.96 -7.30
C GLU A 134 11.66 3.52 -7.20
N VAL A 135 10.84 3.16 -8.19
CA VAL A 135 9.38 3.38 -8.20
C VAL A 135 8.69 2.03 -8.25
N LEU A 136 7.87 1.73 -7.25
CA LEU A 136 7.04 0.53 -7.20
C LEU A 136 5.59 0.91 -7.51
N LEU A 137 5.05 0.36 -8.59
CA LEU A 137 3.66 0.57 -9.03
C LEU A 137 2.79 -0.60 -8.57
N LEU A 138 1.87 -0.34 -7.66
CA LEU A 138 0.87 -1.29 -7.13
C LEU A 138 -0.56 -0.88 -7.53
N GLY A 139 -0.80 0.42 -7.71
CA GLY A 139 -2.11 0.94 -8.07
C GLY A 139 -2.46 0.64 -9.52
N ILE A 140 -3.73 0.23 -9.75
CA ILE A 140 -4.26 0.02 -11.10
C ILE A 140 -4.94 1.31 -11.54
N PRO A 141 -4.53 1.94 -12.65
CA PRO A 141 -5.18 3.16 -13.12
C PRO A 141 -6.61 2.89 -13.59
N TYR A 142 -7.52 3.78 -13.23
CA TYR A 142 -8.93 3.69 -13.59
C TYR A 142 -9.27 4.38 -14.93
N SER A 143 -8.31 5.04 -15.57
CA SER A 143 -8.43 5.65 -16.89
C SER A 143 -7.05 5.76 -17.55
N ASP A 144 -7.00 6.28 -18.78
CA ASP A 144 -5.76 6.52 -19.52
C ASP A 144 -4.79 7.40 -18.72
N ILE A 145 -3.50 7.15 -18.89
CA ILE A 145 -2.43 7.85 -18.19
C ILE A 145 -1.75 8.80 -19.15
N GLU A 146 -1.70 10.08 -18.78
CA GLU A 146 -0.86 11.07 -19.42
C GLU A 146 0.30 11.43 -18.49
N ILE A 147 1.53 11.14 -18.90
CA ILE A 147 2.72 11.54 -18.17
C ILE A 147 3.36 12.71 -18.91
N ASN A 148 3.43 13.87 -18.26
CA ASN A 148 4.08 15.02 -18.86
C ASN A 148 5.59 14.76 -19.04
N ARG A 149 6.21 15.50 -19.97
CA ARG A 149 7.62 15.34 -20.31
C ARG A 149 8.55 15.48 -19.11
N GLU A 150 8.28 16.42 -18.21
CA GLU A 150 9.13 16.68 -17.04
C GLU A 150 9.15 15.47 -16.09
N HIS A 151 7.99 14.85 -15.83
CA HIS A 151 7.89 13.64 -15.00
C HIS A 151 8.56 12.44 -15.68
N PHE A 152 8.34 12.26 -16.98
CA PHE A 152 8.97 11.16 -17.73
C PHE A 152 10.49 11.29 -17.76
N GLU A 153 11.03 12.50 -17.96
CA GLU A 153 12.47 12.76 -17.95
C GLU A 153 13.14 12.38 -16.61
N LYS A 154 12.37 12.30 -15.49
CA LYS A 154 12.92 11.82 -14.21
C LYS A 154 13.41 10.39 -14.30
N ILE A 155 12.75 9.53 -15.05
CA ILE A 155 13.19 8.15 -15.26
C ILE A 155 14.62 8.14 -15.81
N LEU A 156 14.87 8.97 -16.82
CA LEU A 156 16.17 9.04 -17.49
C LEU A 156 17.23 9.78 -16.66
N ARG A 157 16.87 10.99 -16.17
CA ARG A 157 17.83 11.88 -15.50
C ARG A 157 18.20 11.40 -14.10
N ASN A 158 17.28 10.73 -13.42
CA ASN A 158 17.52 10.15 -12.11
C ASN A 158 17.89 8.66 -12.18
N GLU A 159 17.99 8.06 -13.38
CA GLU A 159 18.32 6.63 -13.55
C GLU A 159 17.41 5.75 -12.69
N LEU A 160 16.09 6.00 -12.74
CA LEU A 160 15.12 5.32 -11.89
C LEU A 160 14.87 3.89 -12.36
N ASN A 161 14.74 2.97 -11.40
CA ASN A 161 14.19 1.65 -11.64
C ASN A 161 12.68 1.67 -11.43
N VAL A 162 11.89 1.53 -12.50
CA VAL A 162 10.42 1.52 -12.44
C VAL A 162 9.92 0.08 -12.49
N ILE A 163 9.26 -0.34 -11.43
CA ILE A 163 8.87 -1.72 -11.15
C ILE A 163 7.35 -1.82 -11.12
N GLY A 164 6.76 -2.57 -12.05
CA GLY A 164 5.36 -2.98 -11.94
C GLY A 164 5.24 -4.25 -11.10
N SER A 165 4.20 -4.36 -10.28
CA SER A 165 3.89 -5.55 -9.53
C SER A 165 2.42 -5.92 -9.69
N TRP A 166 2.15 -7.21 -9.87
CA TRP A 166 0.81 -7.72 -10.11
C TRP A 166 0.52 -8.91 -9.20
N ASN A 167 -0.53 -8.78 -8.38
CA ASN A 167 -0.98 -9.80 -7.42
C ASN A 167 0.11 -10.26 -6.43
N GLY A 168 -0.22 -11.21 -5.58
CA GLY A 168 0.70 -11.84 -4.63
C GLY A 168 0.90 -13.31 -4.96
N LEU A 169 1.29 -13.60 -6.22
CA LEU A 169 1.33 -14.96 -6.75
C LEU A 169 2.77 -15.42 -6.97
N SER A 170 3.43 -15.85 -5.90
CA SER A 170 4.52 -16.80 -6.05
C SER A 170 3.93 -18.19 -6.24
N ALA A 171 4.21 -18.83 -7.36
CA ALA A 171 3.84 -20.23 -7.57
C ALA A 171 4.87 -21.16 -6.93
N PRO A 172 4.45 -22.29 -6.30
CA PRO A 172 3.07 -22.70 -6.10
C PRO A 172 2.39 -21.93 -4.96
N PHE A 173 1.05 -21.78 -5.04
CA PHE A 173 0.27 -21.28 -3.90
C PHE A 173 0.41 -22.23 -2.69
N PRO A 174 0.51 -21.75 -1.45
CA PRO A 174 0.42 -20.34 -1.04
C PRO A 174 1.80 -19.66 -0.97
N GLY A 175 2.36 -19.12 -1.96
CA GLY A 175 3.66 -18.48 -2.03
C GLY A 175 4.22 -17.87 -0.72
N GLU A 176 5.48 -17.51 -0.72
CA GLU A 176 6.16 -17.00 0.49
C GLU A 176 5.50 -15.74 1.06
N GLU A 177 4.89 -14.91 0.22
CA GLU A 177 4.21 -13.68 0.61
C GLU A 177 3.04 -13.92 1.57
N TRP A 178 2.31 -15.03 1.36
CA TRP A 178 1.18 -15.42 2.21
C TRP A 178 1.66 -15.87 3.58
N HIS A 179 2.69 -16.70 3.62
CA HIS A 179 3.31 -17.16 4.87
C HIS A 179 3.91 -15.99 5.65
N ALA A 180 4.63 -15.10 4.97
CA ALA A 180 5.21 -13.90 5.58
C ALA A 180 4.12 -12.97 6.12
N SER A 181 3.02 -12.75 5.37
CA SER A 181 1.90 -11.92 5.81
C SER A 181 1.29 -12.47 7.10
N LEU A 182 0.98 -13.77 7.17
CA LEU A 182 0.47 -14.39 8.38
C LEU A 182 1.45 -14.32 9.55
N HIS A 183 2.74 -14.55 9.28
CA HIS A 183 3.78 -14.45 10.31
C HIS A 183 3.82 -13.04 10.91
N TYR A 184 3.86 -12.00 10.08
CA TYR A 184 3.95 -10.63 10.58
C TYR A 184 2.64 -10.11 11.19
N MET A 185 1.49 -10.63 10.79
CA MET A 185 0.22 -10.40 11.47
C MET A 185 0.21 -11.10 12.84
N SER A 186 0.60 -12.36 12.92
CA SER A 186 0.63 -13.12 14.18
C SER A 186 1.62 -12.56 15.20
N THR A 187 2.68 -11.90 14.75
CA THR A 187 3.68 -11.22 15.62
C THR A 187 3.34 -9.76 15.90
N GLY A 188 2.22 -9.24 15.39
CA GLY A 188 1.77 -7.85 15.57
C GLY A 188 2.64 -6.81 14.84
N LYS A 189 3.49 -7.25 13.91
CA LYS A 189 4.28 -6.33 13.05
C LYS A 189 3.42 -5.69 11.97
N ILE A 190 2.40 -6.40 11.46
CA ILE A 190 1.36 -5.86 10.60
C ILE A 190 0.09 -5.71 11.43
N LYS A 191 -0.40 -4.48 11.55
CA LYS A 191 -1.59 -4.09 12.30
C LYS A 191 -2.68 -3.70 11.32
N VAL A 192 -3.78 -4.45 11.31
CA VAL A 192 -4.86 -4.23 10.33
C VAL A 192 -6.10 -3.59 10.94
N HIS A 193 -6.40 -3.81 12.22
CA HIS A 193 -7.63 -3.30 12.85
C HIS A 193 -7.76 -1.77 12.76
N ALA A 194 -6.64 -1.02 12.86
CA ALA A 194 -6.64 0.43 12.69
C ALA A 194 -7.02 0.88 11.25
N MET A 195 -6.95 -0.02 10.28
CA MET A 195 -7.27 0.22 8.88
C MET A 195 -8.74 -0.07 8.56
N ILE A 196 -9.43 -0.84 9.41
CA ILE A 196 -10.83 -1.23 9.21
C ILE A 196 -11.71 -0.10 9.72
N SER A 197 -12.47 0.51 8.81
CA SER A 197 -13.40 1.59 9.14
C SER A 197 -14.77 1.10 9.57
N ASP A 198 -15.19 -0.06 9.09
CA ASP A 198 -16.53 -0.59 9.32
C ASP A 198 -16.54 -2.11 9.41
N TYR A 199 -17.29 -2.60 10.39
CA TYR A 199 -17.66 -4.00 10.54
C TYR A 199 -19.17 -4.09 10.33
N LEU A 200 -19.60 -4.78 9.32
CA LEU A 200 -20.99 -4.80 8.86
C LEU A 200 -21.48 -6.23 8.69
N ASP A 201 -22.80 -6.42 8.81
CA ASP A 201 -23.44 -7.69 8.45
C ASP A 201 -23.44 -7.88 6.92
N LEU A 202 -23.34 -9.13 6.48
CA LEU A 202 -23.34 -9.46 5.04
C LEU A 202 -24.59 -8.91 4.33
N ALA A 203 -25.73 -8.85 5.02
CA ALA A 203 -26.97 -8.30 4.48
C ALA A 203 -26.88 -6.80 4.09
N GLN A 204 -25.95 -6.05 4.69
CA GLN A 204 -25.70 -4.63 4.39
C GLN A 204 -24.82 -4.43 3.14
N GLY A 205 -24.37 -5.53 2.50
CA GLY A 205 -23.48 -5.48 1.34
C GLY A 205 -24.00 -4.58 0.21
N PRO A 206 -25.23 -4.79 -0.32
CA PRO A 206 -25.75 -3.99 -1.43
C PRO A 206 -25.75 -2.49 -1.15
N GLU A 207 -26.22 -2.08 0.03
CA GLU A 207 -26.25 -0.67 0.45
C GLU A 207 -24.83 -0.09 0.59
N THR A 208 -23.91 -0.87 1.16
CA THR A 208 -22.52 -0.47 1.34
C THR A 208 -21.82 -0.25 0.01
N PHE A 209 -21.99 -1.17 -0.95
CA PHE A 209 -21.43 -1.02 -2.30
C PHE A 209 -22.03 0.19 -3.03
N ASP A 210 -23.33 0.43 -2.90
CA ASP A 210 -23.96 1.64 -3.45
C ASP A 210 -23.36 2.92 -2.83
N ALA A 211 -23.13 2.92 -1.52
CA ALA A 211 -22.51 4.05 -0.82
C ALA A 211 -21.06 4.28 -1.26
N ILE A 212 -20.29 3.23 -1.53
CA ILE A 212 -18.91 3.32 -2.05
C ILE A 212 -18.91 3.89 -3.47
N VAL A 213 -19.69 3.31 -4.37
CA VAL A 213 -19.74 3.71 -5.79
C VAL A 213 -20.19 5.17 -5.96
N ASN A 214 -21.15 5.59 -5.16
CA ASN A 214 -21.72 6.93 -5.22
C ASN A 214 -21.04 7.94 -4.27
N ASN A 215 -19.91 7.58 -3.65
CA ASN A 215 -19.16 8.42 -2.70
C ASN A 215 -20.04 9.02 -1.57
N LYS A 216 -21.04 8.27 -1.11
CA LYS A 216 -21.97 8.72 -0.05
C LYS A 216 -21.33 8.70 1.34
N LYS A 217 -20.32 7.84 1.54
CA LYS A 217 -19.57 7.69 2.79
C LYS A 217 -18.12 7.34 2.48
N HIS A 218 -17.20 7.88 3.28
CA HIS A 218 -15.80 7.48 3.21
C HIS A 218 -15.58 6.16 3.94
N PHE A 219 -15.07 5.19 3.22
CA PHE A 219 -14.62 3.92 3.76
C PHE A 219 -13.10 3.78 3.55
N ASN A 220 -12.42 3.15 4.50
CA ASN A 220 -11.04 2.73 4.27
C ASN A 220 -10.98 1.23 3.95
N LYS A 221 -11.40 0.39 4.89
CA LYS A 221 -11.61 -1.04 4.71
C LYS A 221 -12.90 -1.46 5.40
N VAL A 222 -13.75 -2.18 4.69
CA VAL A 222 -14.98 -2.75 5.24
C VAL A 222 -14.80 -4.25 5.38
N ILE A 223 -15.20 -4.80 6.51
CA ILE A 223 -15.29 -6.24 6.77
C ILE A 223 -16.76 -6.61 6.93
N PHE A 224 -17.21 -7.61 6.20
CA PHE A 224 -18.53 -8.18 6.33
C PHE A 224 -18.46 -9.47 7.13
N HIS A 225 -19.30 -9.55 8.15
CA HIS A 225 -19.53 -10.77 8.92
C HIS A 225 -20.78 -11.50 8.38
N PRO A 226 -20.72 -12.84 8.19
CA PRO A 226 -21.85 -13.63 7.72
C PRO A 226 -22.91 -13.83 8.78
#